data_3710d824027204e786142ceb08900547
#
_entry.id   3710d824027204e786142ceb08900547
#
_cell.length_a   1.000
_cell.length_b   1.000
_cell.length_c   1.000
_cell.angle_alpha   90.00
_cell.angle_beta   90.00
_cell.angle_gamma   90.00
#
_symmetry.space_group_name_H-M   'P 1'
#
loop_
_entity.id
_entity.type
_entity.pdbx_description
1 polymer ?
#
loop_
_entity_poly.entity_id
_entity_poly.type
_entity_poly.pdbx_seq_one_letter_code
_entity_poly.pdbx_strand_id
1 'polypeptide(L)' 'MRQPQIDDFVRLTTDIPELALHRGDVGVVRSTWFAPTTAYEVEFHPVGLHNETRALLLAEQVLVEDGPLFDESRVRI' A
#
# COMPACT_ATOMS: atom_id res chain seq x y z
N MET A 1 -5.55 -10.96 10.91
CA MET A 1 -5.02 -10.10 9.84
C MET A 1 -3.73 -10.69 9.33
N ARG A 2 -3.59 -10.87 8.03
CA ARG A 2 -2.38 -11.47 7.49
C ARG A 2 -1.34 -10.42 7.17
N GLN A 3 -0.09 -10.84 7.15
CA GLN A 3 1.00 -9.95 6.80
C GLN A 3 1.03 -9.70 5.30
N PRO A 4 1.42 -8.50 4.89
CA PRO A 4 1.58 -8.23 3.46
C PRO A 4 2.65 -9.10 2.84
N GLN A 5 2.42 -9.49 1.60
CA GLN A 5 3.36 -10.26 0.81
C GLN A 5 3.63 -9.52 -0.48
N ILE A 6 4.71 -9.92 -1.16
CA ILE A 6 5.06 -9.31 -2.44
C ILE A 6 3.88 -9.44 -3.39
N ASP A 7 3.60 -8.35 -4.10
CA ASP A 7 2.50 -8.19 -5.05
C ASP A 7 1.14 -8.00 -4.40
N ASP A 8 1.06 -7.97 -3.07
CA ASP A 8 -0.19 -7.60 -2.43
C ASP A 8 -0.46 -6.11 -2.61
N PHE A 9 -1.73 -5.77 -2.71
CA PHE A 9 -2.16 -4.38 -2.61
C PHE A 9 -2.34 -4.04 -1.14
N VAL A 10 -1.87 -2.86 -0.76
CA VAL A 10 -2.00 -2.38 0.61
C VAL A 10 -2.50 -0.96 0.60
N ARG A 11 -3.20 -0.59 1.67
CA ARG A 11 -3.77 0.74 1.85
C ARG A 11 -3.08 1.40 3.02
N LEU A 12 -2.72 2.67 2.86
CA LEU A 12 -2.09 3.42 3.94
C LEU A 12 -3.06 3.65 5.08
N THR A 13 -2.58 3.46 6.30
CA THR A 13 -3.35 3.73 7.51
C THR A 13 -3.07 5.13 8.05
N THR A 14 -2.12 5.84 7.48
CA THR A 14 -1.72 7.16 7.94
C THR A 14 -1.26 8.00 6.76
N ASP A 15 -1.23 9.32 6.96
CA ASP A 15 -0.67 10.22 5.97
C ASP A 15 0.84 10.18 6.00
N ILE A 16 1.46 10.40 4.84
CA ILE A 16 2.92 10.56 4.73
C ILE A 16 3.13 11.84 3.92
N PRO A 17 3.05 13.01 4.60
CA PRO A 17 3.06 14.28 3.88
C PRO A 17 4.33 14.53 3.08
N GLU A 18 5.46 14.06 3.58
CA GLU A 18 6.74 14.26 2.90
C GLU A 18 6.80 13.56 1.55
N LEU A 19 5.94 12.60 1.32
CA LEU A 19 5.85 11.90 0.05
C LEU A 19 4.57 12.22 -0.70
N ALA A 20 3.80 13.16 -0.20
CA ALA A 20 2.49 13.53 -0.75
C ALA A 20 1.54 12.34 -0.82
N LEU A 21 1.65 11.44 0.14
CA LEU A 21 0.76 10.29 0.25
C LEU A 21 -0.23 10.53 1.38
N HIS A 22 -1.42 9.98 1.21
CA HIS A 22 -2.51 10.20 2.15
C HIS A 22 -3.05 8.89 2.65
N ARG A 23 -3.57 8.92 3.86
CA ARG A 23 -4.29 7.79 4.39
C ARG A 23 -5.33 7.32 3.38
N GLY A 24 -5.36 6.02 3.14
CA GLY A 24 -6.29 5.45 2.17
C GLY A 24 -5.69 5.23 0.80
N ASP A 25 -4.53 5.83 0.51
CA ASP A 25 -3.86 5.57 -0.76
C ASP A 25 -3.45 4.12 -0.84
N VAL A 26 -3.53 3.57 -2.05
CA VAL A 26 -3.26 2.15 -2.29
C VAL A 26 -1.98 2.00 -3.09
N GLY A 27 -1.15 1.07 -2.66
CA GLY A 27 0.07 0.74 -3.38
C GLY A 27 0.26 -0.75 -3.46
N VAL A 28 1.36 -1.17 -4.07
CA VAL A 28 1.70 -2.58 -4.27
C VAL A 28 3.01 -2.87 -3.55
N VAL A 29 3.03 -3.95 -2.77
CA VAL A 29 4.25 -4.37 -2.09
C VAL A 29 5.22 -4.94 -3.11
N ARG A 30 6.44 -4.36 -3.16
CA ARG A 30 7.47 -4.80 -4.09
C ARG A 30 8.57 -5.60 -3.43
N SER A 31 8.83 -5.34 -2.15
CA SER A 31 9.80 -6.14 -1.42
C SER A 31 9.50 -6.07 0.06
N THR A 32 10.08 -7.03 0.80
CA THR A 32 9.94 -7.12 2.24
C THR A 32 11.33 -7.16 2.85
N TRP A 33 11.50 -6.38 3.91
CA TRP A 33 12.75 -6.32 4.67
C TRP A 33 12.47 -6.86 6.07
N PHE A 34 13.35 -7.70 6.58
CA PHE A 34 13.10 -8.36 7.85
C PHE A 34 14.02 -7.90 8.98
N ALA A 35 15.04 -7.13 8.69
CA ALA A 35 15.99 -6.71 9.71
C ALA A 35 16.37 -5.26 9.47
N PRO A 36 16.52 -4.49 10.55
CA PRO A 36 16.33 -4.86 11.95
C PRO A 36 14.86 -5.00 12.33
N THR A 37 13.96 -4.49 11.52
CA THR A 37 12.53 -4.53 11.73
C THR A 37 11.86 -4.88 10.41
N THR A 38 10.73 -5.57 10.46
CA THR A 38 9.99 -5.87 9.26
C THR A 38 9.46 -4.57 8.64
N ALA A 39 9.75 -4.39 7.38
CA ALA A 39 9.28 -3.22 6.63
C ALA A 39 8.95 -3.66 5.21
N TYR A 40 8.12 -2.87 4.55
CA TYR A 40 7.64 -3.19 3.20
C TYR A 40 7.94 -2.05 2.27
N GLU A 41 8.56 -2.38 1.15
CA GLU A 41 8.74 -1.40 0.09
C GLU A 41 7.48 -1.41 -0.75
N VAL A 42 6.78 -0.28 -0.75
CA VAL A 42 5.47 -0.17 -1.41
C VAL A 42 5.56 0.88 -2.49
N GLU A 43 5.06 0.52 -3.65
CA GLU A 43 5.07 1.40 -4.82
C GLU A 43 3.67 1.96 -5.01
N PHE A 44 3.59 3.29 -5.06
CA PHE A 44 2.34 4.02 -5.27
C PHE A 44 2.40 4.73 -6.62
N HIS A 45 1.24 4.82 -7.26
CA HIS A 45 1.11 5.54 -8.52
C HIS A 45 0.07 6.64 -8.35
N PRO A 46 0.48 7.79 -7.78
CA PRO A 46 -0.48 8.87 -7.53
C PRO A 46 -1.13 9.35 -8.82
N VAL A 47 -2.41 9.64 -8.73
CA VAL A 47 -3.18 10.11 -9.87
C VAL A 47 -2.63 11.45 -10.36
N GLY A 48 -2.43 11.57 -11.66
CA GLY A 48 -1.98 12.81 -12.26
C GLY A 48 -0.48 13.02 -12.25
N LEU A 49 0.27 12.09 -11.68
CA LEU A 49 1.72 12.16 -11.68
C LEU A 49 2.28 11.12 -12.63
N HIS A 50 3.41 11.47 -13.25
CA HIS A 50 4.06 10.57 -14.19
C HIS A 50 4.95 9.56 -13.49
N ASN A 51 5.44 9.91 -12.31
CA ASN A 51 6.39 9.07 -11.59
C ASN A 51 5.69 8.33 -10.46
N GLU A 52 6.16 7.12 -10.24
CA GLU A 52 5.73 6.36 -9.08
C GLU A 52 6.44 6.86 -7.84
N THR A 53 5.82 6.66 -6.69
CA THR A 53 6.41 6.97 -5.41
C THR A 53 6.65 5.66 -4.68
N ARG A 54 7.85 5.47 -4.15
CA ARG A 54 8.17 4.30 -3.35
C ARG A 54 8.40 4.70 -1.92
N ALA A 55 7.87 3.93 -1.00
CA ALA A 55 7.99 4.22 0.42
C ALA A 55 8.33 2.94 1.16
N LEU A 56 9.19 3.06 2.16
CA LEU A 56 9.49 1.95 3.07
C LEU A 56 8.60 2.13 4.28
N LEU A 57 7.68 1.19 4.47
CA LEU A 57 6.63 1.33 5.46
C LEU A 57 6.66 0.21 6.47
N LEU A 58 6.31 0.54 7.70
CA LEU A 58 6.19 -0.43 8.77
C LEU A 58 4.83 -1.12 8.70
N ALA A 59 4.72 -2.25 9.37
CA ALA A 59 3.49 -3.05 9.32
C ALA A 59 2.26 -2.26 9.76
N GLU A 60 2.41 -1.39 10.76
CA GLU A 60 1.27 -0.63 11.26
C GLU A 60 0.82 0.48 10.32
N GLN A 61 1.62 0.78 9.31
CA GLN A 61 1.28 1.84 8.37
C GLN A 61 0.50 1.36 7.17
N VAL A 62 0.34 0.05 7.03
CA VAL A 62 -0.33 -0.53 5.87
C VAL A 62 -1.36 -1.56 6.31
N LEU A 63 -2.39 -1.70 5.48
CA LEU A 63 -3.42 -2.71 5.67
C LEU A 63 -3.58 -3.44 4.36
N VAL A 64 -3.50 -4.77 4.41
CA VAL A 64 -3.64 -5.57 3.20
C VAL A 64 -5.05 -5.43 2.66
N GLU A 65 -5.12 -5.15 1.36
CA GLU A 65 -6.40 -5.12 0.64
C GLU A 65 -6.65 -6.52 0.13
N ASP A 66 -7.43 -7.29 0.86
CA ASP A 66 -7.78 -8.64 0.44
C ASP A 66 -8.89 -8.59 -0.58
N GLY A 67 -8.75 -9.42 -1.60
CA GLY A 67 -9.70 -9.42 -2.69
C GLY A 67 -9.39 -8.32 -3.68
N PRO A 68 -10.20 -8.18 -4.70
CA PRO A 68 -9.95 -7.17 -5.72
C PRO A 68 -10.17 -5.77 -5.19
N LEU A 69 -9.34 -4.82 -5.65
CA LEU A 69 -9.54 -3.42 -5.34
C LEU A 69 -10.90 -2.96 -5.81
N PHE A 70 -11.33 -3.53 -6.89
CA PHE A 70 -12.62 -3.28 -7.46
C PHE A 70 -13.55 -4.39 -6.97
N ASP A 71 -14.38 -4.07 -6.01
CA ASP A 71 -15.25 -5.05 -5.39
C ASP A 71 -16.52 -5.21 -6.21
N GLU A 72 -16.71 -6.41 -6.76
CA GLU A 72 -17.86 -6.69 -7.59
C GLU A 72 -19.18 -6.45 -6.86
N SER A 73 -19.21 -6.71 -5.57
CA SER A 73 -20.43 -6.55 -4.82
C SER A 73 -20.87 -5.10 -4.73
N ARG A 74 -19.93 -4.18 -4.89
CA ARG A 74 -20.24 -2.75 -4.89
C ARG A 74 -20.73 -2.27 -6.24
N VAL A 75 -20.41 -3.02 -7.28
CA VAL A 75 -20.80 -2.65 -8.63
C VAL A 75 -22.13 -3.26 -9.01
N ARG A 76 -22.42 -4.39 -8.44
CA ARG A 76 -23.63 -5.10 -8.74
C ARG A 76 -24.84 -4.32 -8.23
N ILE A 77 -25.74 -4.08 -9.08
CA ILE A 77 -26.90 -3.28 -8.73
C ILE A 77 -28.13 -4.12 -8.54
#